data_6406feac710f3e868c1f8d795b27d127
#
_entry.id   6406feac710f3e868c1f8d795b27d127
#
_cell.length_a   1.000
_cell.length_b   1.000
_cell.length_c   1.000
_cell.angle_alpha   90.00
_cell.angle_beta   90.00
_cell.angle_gamma   90.00
#
_symmetry.space_group_name_H-M   'P 1'
#
loop_
_entity.id
_entity.type
_entity.pdbx_description
1 polymer ?
#
loop_
_entity_poly.entity_id
_entity_poly.type
_entity_poly.pdbx_seq_one_letter_code
_entity_poly.pdbx_strand_id
1 'polypeptide(L)'
;MIEHNAKVIICSHRGRPKGTVKPELSLAPIIPYLSKVLGQQVQMAADVVGESAKSLCANLQEGQVMLLENIRFEKGEEANDPAFAKELASLADIYVNDAFGTSHRAHASTAGVAAYLPAVCGYLIQKELQVLGNALNNPVRPFVAILGGAKVSDKIGVITALLDKIDVLIVGGGMAYTFTNALGYSIGNSLCEPDKLELAKDIMAKAKEKGVNFLIPVDNVIANKFAEDAQWQIVDSDQIPEGWMGLDIGPKSAEIFAHAIEHAGTVFWNGPLGVSEWKNFAEGTFKVAQALAHSEAYSIIGGGDSAAAVEKLGFAKQMSHISTGGGASLELIEGLELPGITCLMEKE
;
A
#
# COMPACT_ATOMS: atom_id res chain seq x y z
N MET A 1 16.96 2.70 19.91
CA MET A 1 18.33 2.19 19.64
C MET A 1 19.39 3.23 19.97
N ILE A 2 19.42 4.39 19.36
CA ILE A 2 20.43 5.45 19.60
C ILE A 2 20.48 5.86 21.07
N GLU A 3 19.33 6.10 21.70
CA GLU A 3 19.23 6.46 23.15
C GLU A 3 19.78 5.38 24.08
N HIS A 4 19.94 4.15 23.59
CA HIS A 4 20.54 3.03 24.32
C HIS A 4 21.97 2.73 23.84
N ASN A 5 22.63 3.69 23.23
CA ASN A 5 24.01 3.62 22.77
C ASN A 5 24.28 2.50 21.71
N ALA A 6 23.26 2.04 21.00
CA ALA A 6 23.49 1.08 19.92
C ALA A 6 24.21 1.75 18.74
N LYS A 7 25.12 1.00 18.12
CA LYS A 7 25.72 1.34 16.82
C LYS A 7 24.68 0.99 15.74
N VAL A 8 24.19 1.98 15.01
CA VAL A 8 23.05 1.77 14.09
C VAL A 8 23.53 1.78 12.64
N ILE A 9 23.29 0.69 11.94
CA ILE A 9 23.52 0.56 10.50
C ILE A 9 22.17 0.56 9.80
N ILE A 10 21.93 1.56 8.96
CA ILE A 10 20.70 1.70 8.18
C ILE A 10 20.95 1.12 6.79
N CYS A 11 20.05 0.25 6.35
CA CYS A 11 19.99 -0.34 5.03
C CYS A 11 18.66 0.03 4.38
N SER A 12 18.69 0.52 3.15
CA SER A 12 17.48 0.91 2.40
C SER A 12 17.70 0.85 0.89
N HIS A 13 16.62 1.12 0.12
CA HIS A 13 16.71 1.16 -1.34
C HIS A 13 15.99 2.38 -1.93
N ARG A 14 16.37 2.73 -3.16
CA ARG A 14 15.72 3.72 -3.99
C ARG A 14 15.60 3.22 -5.42
N GLY A 15 14.38 3.23 -5.95
CA GLY A 15 14.10 2.84 -7.33
C GLY A 15 14.38 1.35 -7.63
N ARG A 16 14.60 1.06 -8.91
CA ARG A 16 14.83 -0.30 -9.43
C ARG A 16 16.10 -0.35 -10.29
N PRO A 17 17.29 -0.32 -9.69
CA PRO A 17 18.57 -0.32 -10.41
C PRO A 17 18.94 -1.67 -11.05
N LYS A 18 18.30 -2.78 -10.61
CA LYS A 18 18.52 -4.14 -11.12
C LYS A 18 19.96 -4.64 -10.96
N GLY A 19 20.53 -4.47 -9.77
CA GLY A 19 21.88 -4.93 -9.45
C GLY A 19 22.99 -4.16 -10.16
N THR A 20 22.76 -2.88 -10.48
CA THR A 20 23.74 -2.02 -11.13
C THR A 20 23.80 -0.68 -10.43
N VAL A 21 25.00 -0.16 -10.20
CA VAL A 21 25.18 1.17 -9.62
C VAL A 21 24.67 2.23 -10.59
N LYS A 22 23.73 3.04 -10.12
CA LYS A 22 23.15 4.20 -10.82
C LYS A 22 23.24 5.41 -9.92
N PRO A 23 24.10 6.40 -10.20
CA PRO A 23 24.32 7.56 -9.33
C PRO A 23 23.04 8.32 -9.00
N GLU A 24 22.07 8.40 -9.92
CA GLU A 24 20.79 9.05 -9.73
C GLU A 24 19.88 8.32 -8.71
N LEU A 25 20.18 7.06 -8.40
CA LEU A 25 19.48 6.23 -7.41
C LEU A 25 20.27 6.06 -6.11
N SER A 26 21.39 6.79 -5.93
CA SER A 26 22.13 6.80 -4.66
C SER A 26 21.27 7.31 -3.51
N LEU A 27 21.56 6.80 -2.31
CA LEU A 27 20.95 7.26 -1.06
C LEU A 27 21.62 8.52 -0.48
N ALA A 28 22.76 8.98 -1.05
CA ALA A 28 23.48 10.16 -0.56
C ALA A 28 22.59 11.41 -0.39
N PRO A 29 21.63 11.73 -1.27
CA PRO A 29 20.79 12.91 -1.11
C PRO A 29 19.92 12.93 0.15
N ILE A 30 19.68 11.81 0.83
CA ILE A 30 18.87 11.77 2.06
C ILE A 30 19.68 12.07 3.32
N ILE A 31 21.00 12.01 3.27
CA ILE A 31 21.90 12.19 4.44
C ILE A 31 21.69 13.51 5.18
N PRO A 32 21.61 14.68 4.51
CA PRO A 32 21.38 15.94 5.23
C PRO A 32 20.05 15.95 5.99
N TYR A 33 19.00 15.41 5.38
CA TYR A 33 17.68 15.31 6.02
C TYR A 33 17.70 14.34 7.19
N LEU A 34 18.28 13.15 7.00
CA LEU A 34 18.38 12.12 8.03
C LEU A 34 19.19 12.62 9.23
N SER A 35 20.34 13.30 8.98
CA SER A 35 21.17 13.88 10.03
C SER A 35 20.41 14.95 10.81
N LYS A 36 19.62 15.79 10.13
CA LYS A 36 18.78 16.80 10.76
C LYS A 36 17.71 16.18 11.67
N VAL A 37 17.02 15.16 11.20
CA VAL A 37 15.95 14.47 11.95
C VAL A 37 16.52 13.75 13.17
N LEU A 38 17.68 13.13 13.05
CA LEU A 38 18.34 12.40 14.14
C LEU A 38 19.12 13.32 15.09
N GLY A 39 19.30 14.60 14.75
CA GLY A 39 20.07 15.54 15.56
C GLY A 39 21.56 15.23 15.64
N GLN A 40 22.08 14.39 14.75
CA GLN A 40 23.50 14.01 14.69
C GLN A 40 23.94 13.73 13.26
N GLN A 41 25.26 13.75 13.05
CA GLN A 41 25.83 13.41 11.73
C GLN A 41 25.63 11.92 11.44
N VAL A 42 25.08 11.62 10.26
CA VAL A 42 24.98 10.26 9.72
C VAL A 42 26.13 10.05 8.74
N GLN A 43 26.94 9.00 8.96
CA GLN A 43 27.99 8.60 8.05
C GLN A 43 27.39 7.77 6.91
N MET A 44 27.96 7.88 5.70
CA MET A 44 27.50 7.09 4.55
C MET A 44 28.62 6.26 3.97
N ALA A 45 28.36 4.96 3.79
CA ALA A 45 29.25 4.08 3.05
C ALA A 45 29.11 4.32 1.54
N ALA A 46 30.20 4.19 0.81
CA ALA A 46 30.21 4.30 -0.65
C ALA A 46 29.78 2.99 -1.35
N ASP A 47 29.58 1.94 -0.58
CA ASP A 47 29.18 0.61 -1.03
C ASP A 47 28.21 -0.04 0.00
N VAL A 48 27.81 -1.27 -0.26
CA VAL A 48 26.86 -2.00 0.61
C VAL A 48 27.58 -2.95 1.57
N VAL A 49 28.47 -3.80 1.07
CA VAL A 49 29.23 -4.79 1.86
C VAL A 49 30.73 -4.78 1.53
N GLY A 50 31.18 -3.75 0.83
CA GLY A 50 32.58 -3.56 0.41
C GLY A 50 33.47 -2.97 1.53
N GLU A 51 34.64 -2.51 1.11
CA GLU A 51 35.64 -1.95 2.02
C GLU A 51 35.16 -0.70 2.75
N SER A 52 34.35 0.15 2.08
CA SER A 52 33.82 1.37 2.70
C SER A 52 32.85 1.03 3.85
N ALA A 53 31.90 0.14 3.61
CA ALA A 53 30.93 -0.29 4.62
C ALA A 53 31.64 -0.97 5.81
N LYS A 54 32.56 -1.91 5.54
CA LYS A 54 33.33 -2.63 6.56
C LYS A 54 34.19 -1.70 7.41
N SER A 55 34.88 -0.75 6.77
CA SER A 55 35.71 0.22 7.47
C SER A 55 34.89 1.19 8.35
N LEU A 56 33.78 1.70 7.84
CA LEU A 56 32.87 2.55 8.62
C LEU A 56 32.24 1.78 9.78
N CYS A 57 31.79 0.56 9.55
CA CYS A 57 31.23 -0.31 10.58
C CYS A 57 32.22 -0.56 11.73
N ALA A 58 33.49 -0.89 11.39
CA ALA A 58 34.53 -1.13 12.38
C ALA A 58 34.86 0.12 13.25
N ASN A 59 34.72 1.32 12.68
CA ASN A 59 35.01 2.59 13.34
C ASN A 59 33.77 3.25 13.99
N LEU A 60 32.58 2.69 13.79
CA LEU A 60 31.33 3.23 14.32
C LEU A 60 31.35 3.16 15.85
N GLN A 61 31.06 4.29 16.49
CA GLN A 61 31.01 4.41 17.95
C GLN A 61 29.59 4.21 18.47
N GLU A 62 29.46 3.91 19.76
CA GLU A 62 28.17 3.80 20.46
C GLU A 62 27.30 5.07 20.23
N GLY A 63 26.02 4.85 19.92
CA GLY A 63 25.06 5.91 19.62
C GLY A 63 25.18 6.52 18.22
N GLN A 64 26.22 6.19 17.46
CA GLN A 64 26.37 6.67 16.08
C GLN A 64 25.54 5.91 15.07
N VAL A 65 25.32 6.55 13.93
CA VAL A 65 24.50 6.03 12.82
C VAL A 65 25.29 6.09 11.53
N MET A 66 25.25 5.00 10.78
CA MET A 66 25.70 4.96 9.38
C MET A 66 24.60 4.49 8.46
N LEU A 67 24.64 4.91 7.19
CA LEU A 67 23.78 4.47 6.11
C LEU A 67 24.63 3.73 5.07
N LEU A 68 24.21 2.54 4.69
CA LEU A 68 24.78 1.84 3.53
C LEU A 68 24.33 2.50 2.23
N GLU A 69 25.05 2.27 1.13
CA GLU A 69 24.57 2.67 -0.18
C GLU A 69 23.35 1.79 -0.57
N ASN A 70 22.64 2.20 -1.63
CA ASN A 70 21.42 1.55 -2.11
C ASN A 70 21.61 0.03 -2.24
N ILE A 71 20.94 -0.72 -1.38
CA ILE A 71 21.06 -2.17 -1.30
C ILE A 71 20.77 -2.89 -2.64
N ARG A 72 19.90 -2.28 -3.49
CA ARG A 72 19.54 -2.82 -4.81
C ARG A 72 20.61 -2.58 -5.89
N PHE A 73 21.71 -1.95 -5.56
CA PHE A 73 22.89 -1.96 -6.43
C PHE A 73 23.57 -3.33 -6.45
N GLU A 74 23.29 -4.16 -5.44
CA GLU A 74 23.79 -5.54 -5.37
C GLU A 74 22.82 -6.51 -6.06
N LYS A 75 23.37 -7.36 -6.94
CA LYS A 75 22.59 -8.39 -7.66
C LYS A 75 21.97 -9.42 -6.73
N GLY A 76 22.65 -9.69 -5.62
CA GLY A 76 22.22 -10.66 -4.63
C GLY A 76 21.01 -10.23 -3.81
N GLU A 77 20.68 -8.95 -3.79
CA GLU A 77 19.59 -8.42 -2.96
C GLU A 77 18.22 -8.98 -3.37
N GLU A 78 17.77 -8.69 -4.60
CA GLU A 78 16.45 -9.13 -5.07
C GLU A 78 16.39 -10.64 -5.34
N ALA A 79 17.55 -11.29 -5.51
CA ALA A 79 17.67 -12.74 -5.67
C ALA A 79 17.66 -13.50 -4.34
N ASN A 80 17.68 -12.80 -3.21
CA ASN A 80 17.87 -13.39 -1.88
C ASN A 80 19.11 -14.33 -1.81
N ASP A 81 20.23 -13.88 -2.40
CA ASP A 81 21.46 -14.67 -2.49
C ASP A 81 22.03 -14.95 -1.09
N PRO A 82 22.23 -16.22 -0.71
CA PRO A 82 22.71 -16.55 0.64
C PRO A 82 24.12 -16.03 0.95
N ALA A 83 25.02 -15.94 -0.04
CA ALA A 83 26.36 -15.43 0.17
C ALA A 83 26.32 -13.93 0.46
N PHE A 84 25.54 -13.18 -0.33
CA PHE A 84 25.32 -11.76 -0.10
C PHE A 84 24.60 -11.50 1.24
N ALA A 85 23.55 -12.26 1.58
CA ALA A 85 22.87 -12.15 2.86
C ALA A 85 23.81 -12.39 4.05
N LYS A 86 24.73 -13.36 3.93
CA LYS A 86 25.76 -13.62 4.94
C LYS A 86 26.77 -12.49 5.07
N GLU A 87 27.20 -11.90 3.95
CA GLU A 87 28.09 -10.73 3.98
C GLU A 87 27.41 -9.53 4.63
N LEU A 88 26.14 -9.27 4.28
CA LEU A 88 25.35 -8.20 4.90
C LEU A 88 25.21 -8.43 6.41
N ALA A 89 24.89 -9.65 6.83
CA ALA A 89 24.77 -10.03 8.23
C ALA A 89 26.09 -9.86 9.01
N SER A 90 27.23 -9.99 8.36
CA SER A 90 28.55 -9.84 9.02
C SER A 90 28.84 -8.42 9.52
N LEU A 91 28.03 -7.44 9.15
CA LEU A 91 28.18 -6.04 9.57
C LEU A 91 27.51 -5.75 10.93
N ALA A 92 26.67 -6.63 11.45
CA ALA A 92 25.87 -6.37 12.65
C ALA A 92 25.71 -7.61 13.54
N ASP A 93 25.25 -7.41 14.76
CA ASP A 93 24.97 -8.49 15.74
C ASP A 93 23.48 -8.84 15.80
N ILE A 94 22.60 -7.92 15.43
CA ILE A 94 21.13 -8.06 15.47
C ILE A 94 20.54 -7.43 14.22
N TYR A 95 19.60 -8.11 13.62
CA TYR A 95 18.79 -7.58 12.52
C TYR A 95 17.45 -7.05 13.04
N VAL A 96 17.10 -5.83 12.65
CA VAL A 96 15.80 -5.22 12.94
C VAL A 96 15.09 -4.92 11.62
N ASN A 97 14.00 -5.63 11.34
CA ASN A 97 13.14 -5.28 10.22
C ASN A 97 12.12 -4.22 10.65
N ASP A 98 12.21 -3.04 10.05
CA ASP A 98 11.25 -1.96 10.25
C ASP A 98 10.77 -1.38 8.91
N ALA A 99 10.78 -2.21 7.86
CA ALA A 99 10.43 -1.88 6.50
C ALA A 99 9.21 -2.71 6.05
N PHE A 100 8.03 -2.41 6.60
CA PHE A 100 6.80 -3.16 6.33
C PHE A 100 6.48 -3.23 4.83
N GLY A 101 6.65 -2.14 4.09
CA GLY A 101 6.36 -2.08 2.65
C GLY A 101 7.17 -3.05 1.79
N THR A 102 8.29 -3.58 2.27
CA THR A 102 9.09 -4.59 1.56
C THR A 102 8.93 -6.00 2.12
N SER A 103 8.23 -6.16 3.23
CA SER A 103 8.16 -7.43 3.97
C SER A 103 7.46 -8.57 3.22
N HIS A 104 6.70 -8.25 2.17
CA HIS A 104 6.10 -9.24 1.27
C HIS A 104 7.11 -9.87 0.28
N ARG A 105 8.38 -9.45 0.30
CA ARG A 105 9.41 -9.93 -0.62
C ARG A 105 10.52 -10.66 0.14
N ALA A 106 10.87 -11.86 -0.31
CA ALA A 106 12.00 -12.58 0.20
C ALA A 106 13.31 -12.06 -0.42
N HIS A 107 13.72 -10.83 -0.05
CA HIS A 107 15.02 -10.29 -0.45
C HIS A 107 16.10 -10.57 0.61
N ALA A 108 17.37 -10.45 0.24
CA ALA A 108 18.47 -10.71 1.17
C ALA A 108 18.40 -9.83 2.42
N SER A 109 18.12 -8.53 2.27
CA SER A 109 18.03 -7.58 3.38
C SER A 109 16.72 -7.65 4.17
N THR A 110 15.67 -8.31 3.67
CA THR A 110 14.36 -8.42 4.34
C THR A 110 14.16 -9.78 5.02
N ALA A 111 14.62 -10.86 4.38
CA ALA A 111 14.43 -12.22 4.88
C ALA A 111 15.74 -13.00 5.01
N GLY A 112 16.63 -12.92 4.00
CA GLY A 112 17.86 -13.73 3.97
C GLY A 112 18.80 -13.49 5.14
N VAL A 113 18.95 -12.25 5.57
CA VAL A 113 19.81 -11.86 6.71
C VAL A 113 19.39 -12.50 8.03
N ALA A 114 18.09 -12.79 8.20
CA ALA A 114 17.55 -13.42 9.40
C ALA A 114 18.03 -14.88 9.60
N ALA A 115 18.55 -15.51 8.55
CA ALA A 115 19.19 -16.83 8.68
C ALA A 115 20.55 -16.80 9.42
N TYR A 116 21.12 -15.62 9.60
CA TYR A 116 22.49 -15.46 10.15
C TYR A 116 22.53 -14.62 11.43
N LEU A 117 21.47 -13.88 11.75
CA LEU A 117 21.39 -12.99 12.91
C LEU A 117 20.08 -13.21 13.68
N PRO A 118 20.07 -12.98 15.00
CA PRO A 118 18.83 -12.75 15.72
C PRO A 118 18.03 -11.64 15.03
N ALA A 119 16.79 -11.94 14.67
CA ALA A 119 15.96 -11.07 13.84
C ALA A 119 14.69 -10.66 14.60
N VAL A 120 14.45 -9.36 14.73
CA VAL A 120 13.30 -8.82 15.45
C VAL A 120 12.56 -7.76 14.61
N CYS A 121 11.29 -7.47 14.92
CA CYS A 121 10.58 -6.37 14.30
C CYS A 121 10.90 -5.03 14.96
N GLY A 122 10.89 -3.97 14.17
CA GLY A 122 10.85 -2.59 14.67
C GLY A 122 9.43 -2.12 14.99
N TYR A 123 9.32 -0.91 15.51
CA TYR A 123 8.03 -0.34 15.96
C TYR A 123 7.06 -0.07 14.82
N LEU A 124 7.53 0.24 13.61
CA LEU A 124 6.66 0.43 12.46
C LEU A 124 5.95 -0.88 12.11
N ILE A 125 6.71 -1.97 11.97
CA ILE A 125 6.14 -3.30 11.68
C ILE A 125 5.20 -3.74 12.80
N GLN A 126 5.60 -3.56 14.07
CA GLN A 126 4.74 -3.87 15.21
C GLN A 126 3.39 -3.14 15.11
N LYS A 127 3.41 -1.84 14.81
CA LYS A 127 2.20 -1.02 14.65
C LYS A 127 1.34 -1.49 13.47
N GLU A 128 1.95 -1.76 12.32
CA GLU A 128 1.24 -2.24 11.12
C GLU A 128 0.53 -3.57 11.39
N LEU A 129 1.24 -4.53 11.97
CA LEU A 129 0.67 -5.83 12.33
C LEU A 129 -0.46 -5.71 13.37
N GLN A 130 -0.30 -4.84 14.36
CA GLN A 130 -1.31 -4.60 15.37
C GLN A 130 -2.58 -3.95 14.76
N VAL A 131 -2.41 -2.92 13.95
CA VAL A 131 -3.52 -2.18 13.34
C VAL A 131 -4.30 -3.08 12.37
N LEU A 132 -3.60 -3.68 11.40
CA LEU A 132 -4.23 -4.53 10.38
C LEU A 132 -4.79 -5.80 11.01
N GLY A 133 -4.05 -6.43 11.93
CA GLY A 133 -4.50 -7.63 12.65
C GLY A 133 -5.76 -7.37 13.48
N ASN A 134 -5.84 -6.25 14.21
CA ASN A 134 -7.03 -5.88 14.96
C ASN A 134 -8.23 -5.63 14.03
N ALA A 135 -8.03 -4.89 12.95
CA ALA A 135 -9.10 -4.62 11.99
C ALA A 135 -9.66 -5.90 11.33
N LEU A 136 -8.80 -6.89 11.09
CA LEU A 136 -9.21 -8.15 10.45
C LEU A 136 -9.85 -9.15 11.41
N ASN A 137 -9.42 -9.16 12.68
CA ASN A 137 -9.85 -10.17 13.64
C ASN A 137 -10.91 -9.66 14.62
N ASN A 138 -10.87 -8.38 14.95
CA ASN A 138 -11.77 -7.76 15.93
C ASN A 138 -12.25 -6.37 15.47
N PRO A 139 -12.87 -6.24 14.27
CA PRO A 139 -13.33 -4.93 13.79
C PRO A 139 -14.48 -4.40 14.64
N VAL A 140 -14.51 -3.09 14.84
CA VAL A 140 -15.73 -2.41 15.27
C VAL A 140 -16.68 -2.38 14.08
N ARG A 141 -17.89 -2.94 14.26
CA ARG A 141 -18.85 -3.04 13.15
C ARG A 141 -19.78 -1.83 13.09
N PRO A 142 -20.31 -1.47 11.91
CA PRO A 142 -20.07 -2.10 10.59
C PRO A 142 -18.63 -1.95 10.10
N PHE A 143 -18.08 -3.01 9.48
CA PHE A 143 -16.79 -2.96 8.83
C PHE A 143 -16.98 -2.74 7.31
N VAL A 144 -16.54 -1.60 6.83
CA VAL A 144 -16.63 -1.18 5.43
C VAL A 144 -15.26 -1.35 4.77
N ALA A 145 -15.21 -2.06 3.65
CA ALA A 145 -14.03 -2.09 2.79
C ALA A 145 -14.29 -1.25 1.53
N ILE A 146 -13.35 -0.39 1.17
CA ILE A 146 -13.38 0.44 -0.04
C ILE A 146 -12.21 0.01 -0.91
N LEU A 147 -12.52 -0.53 -2.09
CA LEU A 147 -11.52 -1.00 -3.04
C LEU A 147 -11.67 -0.25 -4.36
N GLY A 148 -10.62 0.45 -4.74
CA GLY A 148 -10.50 1.16 -6.01
C GLY A 148 -9.30 0.67 -6.82
N GLY A 149 -9.02 1.39 -7.90
CA GLY A 149 -7.92 1.07 -8.81
C GLY A 149 -8.39 0.59 -10.18
N ALA A 150 -7.45 0.14 -11.02
CA ALA A 150 -7.72 -0.11 -12.43
C ALA A 150 -8.33 -1.49 -12.72
N LYS A 151 -7.89 -2.55 -12.00
CA LYS A 151 -8.15 -3.95 -12.37
C LYS A 151 -8.71 -4.77 -11.22
N VAL A 152 -9.72 -5.58 -11.51
CA VAL A 152 -10.28 -6.59 -10.59
C VAL A 152 -9.24 -7.67 -10.28
N SER A 153 -8.49 -8.10 -11.32
CA SER A 153 -7.46 -9.14 -11.17
C SER A 153 -6.43 -8.85 -10.08
N ASP A 154 -6.10 -7.58 -9.86
CA ASP A 154 -5.13 -7.16 -8.85
C ASP A 154 -5.70 -7.20 -7.41
N LYS A 155 -7.01 -7.39 -7.25
CA LYS A 155 -7.73 -7.32 -5.97
C LYS A 155 -8.52 -8.58 -5.60
N ILE A 156 -8.50 -9.62 -6.45
CA ILE A 156 -9.29 -10.84 -6.24
C ILE A 156 -9.03 -11.47 -4.88
N GLY A 157 -7.75 -11.62 -4.52
CA GLY A 157 -7.35 -12.22 -3.24
C GLY A 157 -7.89 -11.42 -2.06
N VAL A 158 -7.68 -10.10 -2.09
CA VAL A 158 -8.18 -9.17 -1.06
C VAL A 158 -9.70 -9.20 -0.95
N ILE A 159 -10.43 -9.12 -2.10
CA ILE A 159 -11.89 -9.18 -2.11
C ILE A 159 -12.36 -10.48 -1.46
N THR A 160 -11.81 -11.60 -1.89
CA THR A 160 -12.21 -12.93 -1.41
C THR A 160 -11.97 -13.06 0.10
N ALA A 161 -10.82 -12.63 0.59
CA ALA A 161 -10.47 -12.69 2.01
C ALA A 161 -11.34 -11.76 2.87
N LEU A 162 -11.71 -10.60 2.34
CA LEU A 162 -12.51 -9.61 3.06
C LEU A 162 -13.99 -9.99 3.13
N LEU A 163 -14.56 -10.70 2.13
CA LEU A 163 -15.99 -11.07 2.12
C LEU A 163 -16.45 -11.84 3.36
N ASP A 164 -15.55 -12.53 4.07
CA ASP A 164 -15.87 -13.23 5.33
C ASP A 164 -15.79 -12.32 6.58
N LYS A 165 -15.34 -11.09 6.42
CA LYS A 165 -14.98 -10.21 7.53
C LYS A 165 -15.75 -8.89 7.56
N ILE A 166 -16.25 -8.43 6.41
CA ILE A 166 -16.86 -7.11 6.22
C ILE A 166 -18.39 -7.16 6.18
N ASP A 167 -19.00 -6.02 6.44
CA ASP A 167 -20.45 -5.83 6.31
C ASP A 167 -20.80 -5.11 5.00
N VAL A 168 -19.89 -4.25 4.51
CA VAL A 168 -20.08 -3.48 3.27
C VAL A 168 -18.81 -3.55 2.43
N LEU A 169 -18.96 -3.81 1.14
CA LEU A 169 -17.89 -3.69 0.14
C LEU A 169 -18.25 -2.59 -0.86
N ILE A 170 -17.43 -1.55 -0.91
CA ILE A 170 -17.52 -0.48 -1.90
C ILE A 170 -16.45 -0.74 -2.96
N VAL A 171 -16.85 -0.79 -4.22
CA VAL A 171 -15.95 -0.93 -5.36
C VAL A 171 -16.05 0.30 -6.26
N GLY A 172 -14.91 0.92 -6.56
CA GLY A 172 -14.81 2.09 -7.42
C GLY A 172 -13.60 2.03 -8.36
N GLY A 173 -13.30 3.15 -9.02
CA GLY A 173 -12.22 3.23 -10.00
C GLY A 173 -12.49 2.40 -11.26
N GLY A 174 -11.44 2.17 -12.06
CA GLY A 174 -11.55 1.43 -13.32
C GLY A 174 -12.06 0.01 -13.18
N MET A 175 -11.78 -0.65 -12.04
CA MET A 175 -12.25 -2.01 -11.80
C MET A 175 -13.77 -2.10 -11.67
N ALA A 176 -14.46 -1.04 -11.28
CA ALA A 176 -15.92 -1.04 -11.16
C ALA A 176 -16.63 -1.33 -12.49
N TYR A 177 -16.04 -0.92 -13.62
CA TYR A 177 -16.65 -1.15 -14.94
C TYR A 177 -16.65 -2.62 -15.33
N THR A 178 -15.75 -3.45 -14.82
CA THR A 178 -15.84 -4.91 -15.00
C THR A 178 -17.09 -5.47 -14.30
N PHE A 179 -17.44 -5.00 -13.11
CA PHE A 179 -18.68 -5.39 -12.43
C PHE A 179 -19.92 -4.82 -13.12
N THR A 180 -19.88 -3.57 -13.57
CA THR A 180 -20.96 -2.93 -14.33
C THR A 180 -21.25 -3.70 -15.63
N ASN A 181 -20.21 -4.10 -16.36
CA ASN A 181 -20.35 -4.91 -17.58
C ASN A 181 -20.83 -6.34 -17.29
N ALA A 182 -20.41 -6.94 -16.16
CA ALA A 182 -20.90 -8.24 -15.72
C ALA A 182 -22.41 -8.24 -15.41
N LEU A 183 -22.99 -7.10 -15.06
CA LEU A 183 -24.44 -6.90 -14.92
C LEU A 183 -25.15 -6.73 -16.27
N GLY A 184 -24.42 -6.66 -17.38
CA GLY A 184 -24.96 -6.51 -18.73
C GLY A 184 -25.11 -5.06 -19.21
N TYR A 185 -24.58 -4.08 -18.48
CA TYR A 185 -24.65 -2.68 -18.88
C TYR A 185 -23.51 -2.31 -19.85
N SER A 186 -23.80 -1.35 -20.74
CA SER A 186 -22.77 -0.75 -21.59
C SER A 186 -21.83 0.10 -20.73
N ILE A 187 -20.53 -0.04 -21.00
CA ILE A 187 -19.47 0.71 -20.32
C ILE A 187 -18.69 1.61 -21.29
N GLY A 188 -19.13 1.70 -22.56
CA GLY A 188 -18.42 2.44 -23.60
C GLY A 188 -16.97 1.96 -23.74
N ASN A 189 -16.04 2.92 -23.73
CA ASN A 189 -14.59 2.67 -23.80
C ASN A 189 -13.92 2.59 -22.40
N SER A 190 -14.70 2.41 -21.34
CA SER A 190 -14.16 2.30 -19.98
C SER A 190 -13.26 1.07 -19.82
N LEU A 191 -12.34 1.12 -18.83
CA LEU A 191 -11.52 -0.04 -18.51
C LEU A 191 -12.38 -1.24 -18.17
N CYS A 192 -12.04 -2.39 -18.74
CA CYS A 192 -12.72 -3.66 -18.46
C CYS A 192 -11.75 -4.82 -18.62
N GLU A 193 -11.95 -5.86 -17.83
CA GLU A 193 -11.28 -7.16 -17.98
C GLU A 193 -12.33 -8.19 -18.46
N PRO A 194 -12.51 -8.37 -19.78
CA PRO A 194 -13.58 -9.24 -20.32
C PRO A 194 -13.46 -10.70 -19.88
N ASP A 195 -12.25 -11.16 -19.64
CA ASP A 195 -11.95 -12.50 -19.12
C ASP A 195 -12.28 -12.68 -17.63
N LYS A 196 -12.67 -11.60 -16.93
CA LYS A 196 -13.03 -11.58 -15.50
C LYS A 196 -14.52 -11.36 -15.25
N LEU A 197 -15.36 -11.29 -16.28
CA LEU A 197 -16.80 -11.02 -16.10
C LEU A 197 -17.52 -12.10 -15.29
N GLU A 198 -17.24 -13.37 -15.54
CA GLU A 198 -17.82 -14.46 -14.76
C GLU A 198 -17.33 -14.42 -13.31
N LEU A 199 -16.06 -14.14 -13.08
CA LEU A 199 -15.51 -13.95 -11.75
C LEU A 199 -16.18 -12.77 -11.01
N ALA A 200 -16.45 -11.66 -11.70
CA ALA A 200 -17.15 -10.52 -11.12
C ALA A 200 -18.57 -10.89 -10.68
N LYS A 201 -19.30 -11.70 -11.49
CA LYS A 201 -20.60 -12.25 -11.12
C LYS A 201 -20.52 -13.16 -9.88
N ASP A 202 -19.52 -14.03 -9.84
CA ASP A 202 -19.29 -14.93 -8.70
C ASP A 202 -19.01 -14.15 -7.40
N ILE A 203 -18.20 -13.08 -7.48
CA ILE A 203 -17.91 -12.20 -6.34
C ILE A 203 -19.20 -11.55 -5.83
N MET A 204 -20.02 -10.98 -6.72
CA MET A 204 -21.31 -10.36 -6.35
C MET A 204 -22.27 -11.38 -5.74
N ALA A 205 -22.32 -12.60 -6.29
CA ALA A 205 -23.16 -13.68 -5.78
C ALA A 205 -22.71 -14.12 -4.37
N LYS A 206 -21.40 -14.30 -4.17
CA LYS A 206 -20.81 -14.62 -2.84
C LYS A 206 -21.05 -13.52 -1.83
N ALA A 207 -20.90 -12.25 -2.22
CA ALA A 207 -21.22 -11.13 -1.34
C ALA A 207 -22.67 -11.18 -0.86
N LYS A 208 -23.61 -11.42 -1.78
CA LYS A 208 -25.03 -11.58 -1.47
C LYS A 208 -25.29 -12.78 -0.56
N GLU A 209 -24.69 -13.93 -0.83
CA GLU A 209 -24.80 -15.14 0.00
C GLU A 209 -24.32 -14.89 1.43
N LYS A 210 -23.24 -14.14 1.59
CA LYS A 210 -22.65 -13.79 2.89
C LYS A 210 -23.35 -12.61 3.59
N GLY A 211 -24.37 -12.01 2.97
CA GLY A 211 -25.06 -10.83 3.50
C GLY A 211 -24.24 -9.54 3.47
N VAL A 212 -23.16 -9.50 2.66
CA VAL A 212 -22.35 -8.30 2.47
C VAL A 212 -23.09 -7.35 1.54
N ASN A 213 -23.26 -6.10 1.95
CA ASN A 213 -23.79 -5.04 1.10
C ASN A 213 -22.74 -4.63 0.07
N PHE A 214 -22.96 -5.02 -1.20
CA PHE A 214 -22.02 -4.79 -2.29
C PHE A 214 -22.41 -3.53 -3.07
N LEU A 215 -21.61 -2.48 -2.98
CA LEU A 215 -21.87 -1.17 -3.57
C LEU A 215 -20.90 -0.92 -4.75
N ILE A 216 -21.46 -0.67 -5.92
CA ILE A 216 -20.75 -0.17 -7.11
C ILE A 216 -21.36 1.16 -7.54
N PRO A 217 -20.68 1.97 -8.35
CA PRO A 217 -21.21 3.25 -8.80
C PRO A 217 -22.55 3.09 -9.53
N VAL A 218 -23.53 3.93 -9.18
CA VAL A 218 -24.84 4.05 -9.86
C VAL A 218 -24.83 5.16 -10.90
N ASP A 219 -23.87 6.07 -10.84
CA ASP A 219 -23.57 7.09 -11.80
C ASP A 219 -22.06 7.33 -11.92
N ASN A 220 -21.62 7.90 -13.03
CA ASN A 220 -20.21 8.08 -13.34
C ASN A 220 -19.94 9.45 -13.97
N VAL A 221 -18.77 9.99 -13.70
CA VAL A 221 -18.18 11.08 -14.50
C VAL A 221 -17.45 10.42 -15.67
N ILE A 222 -17.97 10.62 -16.86
CA ILE A 222 -17.42 10.05 -18.09
C ILE A 222 -16.75 11.13 -18.94
N ALA A 223 -15.74 10.72 -19.72
CA ALA A 223 -15.00 11.60 -20.62
C ALA A 223 -14.88 11.01 -22.03
N ASN A 224 -14.70 11.89 -23.04
CA ASN A 224 -14.54 11.48 -24.43
C ASN A 224 -13.11 11.00 -24.79
N LYS A 225 -12.14 11.18 -23.88
CA LYS A 225 -10.75 10.71 -24.00
C LYS A 225 -10.11 10.60 -22.61
N PHE A 226 -9.06 9.81 -22.48
CA PHE A 226 -8.24 9.75 -21.27
C PHE A 226 -7.26 10.93 -21.24
N ALA A 227 -7.70 12.09 -20.75
CA ALA A 227 -6.89 13.31 -20.62
C ALA A 227 -7.50 14.25 -19.57
N GLU A 228 -6.66 15.03 -18.89
CA GLU A 228 -7.08 15.98 -17.86
C GLU A 228 -8.02 17.07 -18.40
N ASP A 229 -7.80 17.47 -19.67
CA ASP A 229 -8.58 18.49 -20.42
C ASP A 229 -9.75 17.91 -21.21
N ALA A 230 -10.13 16.65 -20.98
CA ALA A 230 -11.20 16.00 -21.71
C ALA A 230 -12.55 16.69 -21.49
N GLN A 231 -13.42 16.65 -22.51
CA GLN A 231 -14.84 16.94 -22.29
C GLN A 231 -15.45 15.85 -21.43
N TRP A 232 -16.21 16.22 -20.42
CA TRP A 232 -16.81 15.30 -19.48
C TRP A 232 -18.27 15.60 -19.20
N GLN A 233 -19.00 14.61 -18.76
CA GLN A 233 -20.38 14.70 -18.30
C GLN A 233 -20.68 13.61 -17.26
N ILE A 234 -21.83 13.76 -16.59
CA ILE A 234 -22.31 12.77 -15.62
C ILE A 234 -23.44 11.99 -16.27
N VAL A 235 -23.38 10.65 -16.15
CA VAL A 235 -24.43 9.75 -16.63
C VAL A 235 -24.69 8.64 -15.61
N ASP A 236 -25.87 8.04 -15.65
CA ASP A 236 -26.16 6.83 -14.88
C ASP A 236 -25.32 5.65 -15.41
N SER A 237 -24.98 4.72 -14.52
CA SER A 237 -23.99 3.65 -14.83
C SER A 237 -24.45 2.68 -15.94
N ASP A 238 -25.75 2.59 -16.20
CA ASP A 238 -26.34 1.81 -17.29
C ASP A 238 -26.43 2.55 -18.62
N GLN A 239 -25.96 3.84 -18.67
CA GLN A 239 -26.12 4.74 -19.81
C GLN A 239 -24.81 5.31 -20.34
N ILE A 240 -23.68 4.65 -20.13
CA ILE A 240 -22.38 5.07 -20.68
C ILE A 240 -22.38 4.85 -22.20
N PRO A 241 -22.33 5.94 -23.02
CA PRO A 241 -22.43 5.80 -24.47
C PRO A 241 -21.12 5.30 -25.09
N GLU A 242 -21.23 4.75 -26.28
CA GLU A 242 -20.07 4.38 -27.10
C GLU A 242 -19.18 5.60 -27.35
N GLY A 243 -17.85 5.40 -27.34
CA GLY A 243 -16.87 6.48 -27.51
C GLY A 243 -16.55 7.26 -26.22
N TRP A 244 -17.28 7.05 -25.14
CA TRP A 244 -17.00 7.65 -23.82
C TRP A 244 -16.46 6.63 -22.84
N MET A 245 -15.71 7.08 -21.86
CA MET A 245 -15.14 6.23 -20.81
C MET A 245 -15.35 6.84 -19.43
N GLY A 246 -15.60 6.02 -18.43
CA GLY A 246 -15.69 6.47 -17.05
C GLY A 246 -14.33 6.76 -16.45
N LEU A 247 -14.19 7.89 -15.77
CA LEU A 247 -12.95 8.33 -15.13
C LEU A 247 -13.10 8.64 -13.64
N ASP A 248 -14.35 8.78 -13.14
CA ASP A 248 -14.63 8.91 -11.70
C ASP A 248 -16.06 8.43 -11.41
N ILE A 249 -16.34 8.19 -10.14
CA ILE A 249 -17.72 7.96 -9.68
C ILE A 249 -18.52 9.27 -9.74
N GLY A 250 -19.83 9.15 -9.97
CA GLY A 250 -20.71 10.31 -9.98
C GLY A 250 -21.16 10.75 -8.59
N PRO A 251 -21.85 11.90 -8.48
CA PRO A 251 -22.28 12.47 -7.21
C PRO A 251 -23.26 11.60 -6.42
N LYS A 252 -24.19 10.89 -7.09
CA LYS A 252 -25.12 9.97 -6.42
C LYS A 252 -24.36 8.80 -5.77
N SER A 253 -23.37 8.25 -6.48
CA SER A 253 -22.52 7.18 -5.99
C SER A 253 -21.70 7.66 -4.78
N ALA A 254 -21.14 8.86 -4.86
CA ALA A 254 -20.37 9.45 -3.77
C ALA A 254 -21.21 9.66 -2.50
N GLU A 255 -22.49 10.08 -2.63
CA GLU A 255 -23.43 10.20 -1.51
C GLU A 255 -23.76 8.84 -0.87
N ILE A 256 -24.03 7.80 -1.69
CA ILE A 256 -24.31 6.45 -1.21
C ILE A 256 -23.08 5.89 -0.44
N PHE A 257 -21.87 6.11 -0.97
CA PHE A 257 -20.64 5.64 -0.34
C PHE A 257 -20.35 6.41 0.95
N ALA A 258 -20.53 7.73 0.95
CA ALA A 258 -20.40 8.57 2.15
C ALA A 258 -21.34 8.12 3.26
N HIS A 259 -22.60 7.82 2.94
CA HIS A 259 -23.58 7.33 3.91
C HIS A 259 -23.15 5.99 4.55
N ALA A 260 -22.60 5.07 3.76
CA ALA A 260 -22.07 3.81 4.29
C ALA A 260 -20.86 4.03 5.23
N ILE A 261 -20.01 5.02 4.93
CA ILE A 261 -18.84 5.38 5.72
C ILE A 261 -19.23 6.06 7.05
N GLU A 262 -20.21 6.97 7.03
CA GLU A 262 -20.68 7.71 8.20
C GLU A 262 -21.20 6.78 9.31
N HIS A 263 -21.69 5.61 8.95
CA HIS A 263 -22.23 4.62 9.89
C HIS A 263 -21.25 3.48 10.21
N ALA A 264 -20.02 3.56 9.68
CA ALA A 264 -19.01 2.52 9.88
C ALA A 264 -18.34 2.62 11.25
N GLY A 265 -18.00 1.48 11.84
CA GLY A 265 -17.11 1.40 12.99
C GLY A 265 -15.66 1.23 12.60
N THR A 266 -15.40 0.50 11.50
CA THR A 266 -14.07 0.31 10.90
C THR A 266 -14.16 0.52 9.40
N VAL A 267 -13.17 1.21 8.82
CA VAL A 267 -13.05 1.38 7.36
C VAL A 267 -11.64 1.00 6.93
N PHE A 268 -11.54 0.08 5.97
CA PHE A 268 -10.31 -0.17 5.21
C PHE A 268 -10.47 0.38 3.80
N TRP A 269 -9.60 1.25 3.38
CA TRP A 269 -9.63 1.85 2.04
C TRP A 269 -8.32 1.63 1.27
N ASN A 270 -8.43 1.03 0.07
CA ASN A 270 -7.30 0.80 -0.82
C ASN A 270 -7.65 1.09 -2.29
N GLY A 271 -7.04 2.09 -2.85
CA GLY A 271 -7.19 2.54 -4.24
C GLY A 271 -8.18 3.69 -4.41
N PRO A 272 -7.87 4.66 -5.29
CA PRO A 272 -8.73 5.80 -5.59
C PRO A 272 -9.98 5.34 -6.36
N LEU A 273 -11.04 6.15 -6.28
CA LEU A 273 -12.33 5.86 -6.91
C LEU A 273 -12.49 6.47 -8.30
N GLY A 274 -11.53 7.28 -8.70
CA GLY A 274 -11.41 7.92 -9.99
C GLY A 274 -9.96 8.26 -10.31
N VAL A 275 -9.72 9.04 -11.37
CA VAL A 275 -8.39 9.55 -11.74
C VAL A 275 -8.05 10.74 -10.84
N SER A 276 -7.69 10.46 -9.59
CA SER A 276 -7.54 11.44 -8.49
C SER A 276 -6.40 12.45 -8.71
N GLU A 277 -5.54 12.23 -9.68
CA GLU A 277 -4.51 13.17 -10.10
C GLU A 277 -5.10 14.38 -10.85
N TRP A 278 -6.25 14.21 -11.52
CA TRP A 278 -6.91 15.21 -12.36
C TRP A 278 -8.12 15.81 -11.65
N LYS A 279 -8.14 17.12 -11.55
CA LYS A 279 -9.15 17.87 -10.79
C LYS A 279 -10.60 17.48 -11.14
N ASN A 280 -10.91 17.32 -12.43
CA ASN A 280 -12.26 17.03 -12.90
C ASN A 280 -12.72 15.58 -12.61
N PHE A 281 -11.81 14.70 -12.22
CA PHE A 281 -12.04 13.26 -12.02
C PHE A 281 -11.56 12.77 -10.64
N ALA A 282 -11.43 13.71 -9.68
CA ALA A 282 -11.00 13.44 -8.31
C ALA A 282 -12.12 13.64 -7.27
N GLU A 283 -13.29 14.15 -7.70
CA GLU A 283 -14.36 14.56 -6.78
C GLU A 283 -14.93 13.38 -6.01
N GLY A 284 -15.06 12.20 -6.65
CA GLY A 284 -15.51 10.99 -6.00
C GLY A 284 -14.55 10.56 -4.87
N THR A 285 -13.25 10.54 -5.15
CA THR A 285 -12.21 10.26 -4.16
C THR A 285 -12.20 11.30 -3.04
N PHE A 286 -12.38 12.59 -3.37
CA PHE A 286 -12.46 13.67 -2.39
C PHE A 286 -13.65 13.49 -1.43
N LYS A 287 -14.86 13.24 -1.94
CA LYS A 287 -16.07 13.05 -1.14
C LYS A 287 -15.96 11.88 -0.17
N VAL A 288 -15.39 10.76 -0.64
CA VAL A 288 -15.15 9.61 0.22
C VAL A 288 -14.10 9.92 1.30
N ALA A 289 -12.99 10.57 0.94
CA ALA A 289 -11.99 11.01 1.91
C ALA A 289 -12.57 11.99 2.93
N GLN A 290 -13.43 12.91 2.49
CA GLN A 290 -14.12 13.87 3.35
C GLN A 290 -15.08 13.18 4.32
N ALA A 291 -15.91 12.26 3.83
CA ALA A 291 -16.82 11.48 4.68
C ALA A 291 -16.05 10.71 5.76
N LEU A 292 -14.95 10.07 5.34
CA LEU A 292 -14.11 9.32 6.27
C LEU A 292 -13.42 10.22 7.31
N ALA A 293 -12.95 11.40 6.91
CA ALA A 293 -12.33 12.38 7.81
C ALA A 293 -13.29 12.96 8.86
N HIS A 294 -14.61 12.95 8.56
CA HIS A 294 -15.65 13.43 9.49
C HIS A 294 -16.36 12.30 10.24
N SER A 295 -16.08 11.05 9.91
CA SER A 295 -16.66 9.89 10.60
C SER A 295 -15.90 9.59 11.89
N GLU A 296 -16.54 8.84 12.79
CA GLU A 296 -15.90 8.27 14.00
C GLU A 296 -15.28 6.90 13.73
N ALA A 297 -15.30 6.42 12.49
CA ALA A 297 -14.77 5.13 12.10
C ALA A 297 -13.26 5.04 12.34
N TYR A 298 -12.79 3.88 12.79
CA TYR A 298 -11.38 3.58 12.78
C TYR A 298 -10.92 3.37 11.33
N SER A 299 -10.26 4.39 10.76
CA SER A 299 -9.92 4.46 9.34
C SER A 299 -8.50 3.96 9.06
N ILE A 300 -8.37 3.00 8.16
CA ILE A 300 -7.10 2.45 7.69
C ILE A 300 -6.99 2.68 6.20
N ILE A 301 -5.99 3.46 5.81
CA ILE A 301 -5.69 3.76 4.40
C ILE A 301 -4.55 2.86 3.96
N GLY A 302 -4.80 2.00 2.97
CA GLY A 302 -3.81 1.11 2.37
C GLY A 302 -3.50 1.51 0.93
N GLY A 303 -2.25 1.29 0.51
CA GLY A 303 -1.78 1.59 -0.84
C GLY A 303 -1.29 3.01 -1.05
N GLY A 304 -0.25 3.14 -1.88
CA GLY A 304 0.42 4.42 -2.12
C GLY A 304 -0.48 5.48 -2.73
N ASP A 305 -1.34 5.10 -3.68
CA ASP A 305 -2.21 6.04 -4.40
C ASP A 305 -3.30 6.61 -3.48
N SER A 306 -3.90 5.76 -2.62
CA SER A 306 -4.89 6.21 -1.62
C SER A 306 -4.26 7.12 -0.58
N ALA A 307 -3.08 6.75 -0.08
CA ALA A 307 -2.33 7.55 0.89
C ALA A 307 -1.97 8.92 0.28
N ALA A 308 -1.44 8.95 -0.95
CA ALA A 308 -1.12 10.17 -1.66
C ALA A 308 -2.36 11.04 -1.92
N ALA A 309 -3.50 10.42 -2.29
CA ALA A 309 -4.76 11.14 -2.48
C ALA A 309 -5.22 11.81 -1.18
N VAL A 310 -5.27 11.07 -0.07
CA VAL A 310 -5.69 11.57 1.25
C VAL A 310 -4.74 12.69 1.74
N GLU A 311 -3.44 12.56 1.50
CA GLU A 311 -2.44 13.58 1.86
C GLU A 311 -2.61 14.85 1.02
N LYS A 312 -2.72 14.71 -0.32
CA LYS A 312 -2.96 15.83 -1.25
C LYS A 312 -4.24 16.60 -0.93
N LEU A 313 -5.28 15.89 -0.48
CA LEU A 313 -6.57 16.46 -0.11
C LEU A 313 -6.57 17.07 1.31
N GLY A 314 -5.49 16.90 2.08
CA GLY A 314 -5.32 17.50 3.41
C GLY A 314 -5.99 16.73 4.55
N PHE A 315 -6.46 15.50 4.33
CA PHE A 315 -7.17 14.67 5.31
C PHE A 315 -6.28 13.65 6.05
N ALA A 316 -4.97 13.62 5.77
CA ALA A 316 -4.07 12.60 6.34
C ALA A 316 -4.06 12.56 7.87
N LYS A 317 -4.19 13.74 8.52
CA LYS A 317 -4.18 13.84 9.99
C LYS A 317 -5.47 13.36 10.66
N GLN A 318 -6.56 13.27 9.92
CA GLN A 318 -7.84 12.78 10.38
C GLN A 318 -7.98 11.25 10.23
N MET A 319 -7.09 10.61 9.48
CA MET A 319 -7.07 9.15 9.34
C MET A 319 -6.44 8.51 10.58
N SER A 320 -7.03 7.42 11.08
CA SER A 320 -6.52 6.69 12.25
C SER A 320 -5.18 6.01 11.95
N HIS A 321 -5.02 5.48 10.73
CA HIS A 321 -3.78 4.88 10.26
C HIS A 321 -3.64 4.98 8.74
N ILE A 322 -2.47 5.40 8.29
CA ILE A 322 -2.05 5.31 6.89
C ILE A 322 -0.94 4.28 6.82
N SER A 323 -1.25 3.13 6.23
CA SER A 323 -0.31 2.02 6.13
C SER A 323 0.80 2.34 5.12
N THR A 324 2.01 2.02 5.51
CA THR A 324 3.20 2.10 4.64
C THR A 324 3.37 0.85 3.77
N GLY A 325 2.50 -0.16 3.96
CA GLY A 325 2.67 -1.51 3.42
C GLY A 325 2.48 -1.64 1.91
N GLY A 326 1.62 -0.84 1.29
CA GLY A 326 1.27 -1.03 -0.12
C GLY A 326 0.84 -2.48 -0.41
N GLY A 327 1.66 -3.22 -1.19
CA GLY A 327 1.44 -4.64 -1.48
C GLY A 327 1.47 -5.52 -0.23
N ALA A 328 2.36 -5.24 0.72
CA ALA A 328 2.45 -6.04 1.95
C ALA A 328 1.16 -5.97 2.80
N SER A 329 0.48 -4.82 2.82
CA SER A 329 -0.82 -4.69 3.51
C SER A 329 -1.89 -5.55 2.85
N LEU A 330 -1.92 -5.59 1.52
CA LEU A 330 -2.88 -6.40 0.76
C LEU A 330 -2.63 -7.90 0.97
N GLU A 331 -1.38 -8.34 0.84
CA GLU A 331 -1.01 -9.74 1.08
C GLU A 331 -1.31 -10.19 2.52
N LEU A 332 -1.07 -9.30 3.51
CA LEU A 332 -1.45 -9.58 4.90
C LEU A 332 -2.97 -9.72 5.06
N ILE A 333 -3.77 -8.88 4.38
CA ILE A 333 -5.23 -8.97 4.39
C ILE A 333 -5.72 -10.24 3.70
N GLU A 334 -5.04 -10.69 2.66
CA GLU A 334 -5.29 -11.96 1.98
C GLU A 334 -4.98 -13.19 2.86
N GLY A 335 -4.28 -12.97 3.98
CA GLY A 335 -3.83 -14.05 4.88
C GLY A 335 -2.57 -14.74 4.37
N LEU A 336 -1.84 -14.11 3.46
CA LEU A 336 -0.56 -14.64 2.96
C LEU A 336 0.56 -14.39 3.98
N GLU A 337 1.48 -15.32 4.05
CA GLU A 337 2.69 -15.15 4.84
C GLU A 337 3.62 -14.12 4.20
N LEU A 338 4.08 -13.18 5.01
CA LEU A 338 5.05 -12.17 4.58
C LEU A 338 6.46 -12.64 4.94
N PRO A 339 7.34 -12.97 3.97
CA PRO A 339 8.67 -13.51 4.24
C PRO A 339 9.51 -12.65 5.19
N GLY A 340 9.41 -11.32 5.09
CA GLY A 340 10.10 -10.39 5.98
C GLY A 340 9.51 -10.32 7.39
N ILE A 341 8.39 -10.98 7.65
CA ILE A 341 7.77 -11.09 8.97
C ILE A 341 7.97 -12.49 9.52
N THR A 342 7.72 -13.54 8.72
CA THR A 342 7.83 -14.94 9.18
C THR A 342 9.26 -15.36 9.52
N CYS A 343 10.27 -14.63 9.03
CA CYS A 343 11.67 -14.85 9.40
C CYS A 343 12.06 -14.24 10.76
N LEU A 344 11.20 -13.45 11.39
CA LEU A 344 11.48 -12.80 12.67
C LEU A 344 11.20 -13.74 13.85
N MET A 345 11.91 -13.52 14.94
CA MET A 345 11.72 -14.28 16.18
C MET A 345 10.37 -13.94 16.81
N GLU A 346 9.68 -14.95 17.33
CA GLU A 346 8.50 -14.74 18.14
C GLU A 346 8.90 -14.17 19.52
N LYS A 347 8.04 -13.34 20.08
CA LYS A 347 8.21 -12.85 21.45
C LYS A 347 7.82 -13.99 22.39
N GLU A 348 8.76 -14.45 23.21
CA GLU A 348 8.52 -15.37 24.33
C GLU A 348 7.61 -14.77 25.42
#